data_a3f7c10691a388f5bdd31f9ac2d81054
#
_entry.id   a3f7c10691a388f5bdd31f9ac2d81054
#
_cell.length_a   1.000
_cell.length_b   1.000
_cell.length_c   1.000
_cell.angle_alpha   90.00
_cell.angle_beta   90.00
_cell.angle_gamma   90.00
#
_symmetry.space_group_name_H-M   'P 1'
#
loop_
_entity.id
_entity.type
_entity.pdbx_description
1 polymer ?
#
loop_
_entity_poly.entity_id
_entity_poly.type
_entity_poly.pdbx_seq_one_letter_code
_entity_poly.pdbx_strand_id
1 'polypeptide(L)' 'MKPQRDILAYLQSGGRLTVNKAQRLFHTTELRKVISRLRKSGWAICSDRRNDKTEDGRKVTFNEYYLQR' A
#
# COMPACT_ATOMS: atom_id res chain seq x y z
N MET A 1 15.79 7.39 7.36
CA MET A 1 14.39 6.98 7.57
C MET A 1 14.09 5.71 6.80
N LYS A 2 13.56 4.72 7.47
CA LYS A 2 13.19 3.48 6.79
C LYS A 2 11.67 3.51 6.53
N PRO A 3 11.24 3.61 5.28
CA PRO A 3 9.82 3.69 4.94
C PRO A 3 9.01 2.47 5.39
N GLN A 4 9.68 1.34 5.56
CA GLN A 4 9.03 0.10 6.00
C GLN A 4 8.32 0.27 7.34
N ARG A 5 8.98 0.91 8.31
CA ARG A 5 8.40 1.13 9.64
C ARG A 5 7.19 2.06 9.58
N ASP A 6 7.30 3.13 8.81
CA ASP A 6 6.21 4.10 8.66
C ASP A 6 5.01 3.48 7.94
N ILE A 7 5.27 2.67 6.91
CA ILE A 7 4.23 1.97 6.17
C ILE A 7 3.52 0.97 7.08
N LEU A 8 4.26 0.21 7.88
CA LEU A 8 3.66 -0.73 8.81
C LEU A 8 2.80 -0.02 9.85
N ALA A 9 3.27 1.08 10.42
CA ALA A 9 2.51 1.86 11.38
C ALA A 9 1.19 2.38 10.77
N TYR A 10 1.26 2.83 9.53
CA TYR A 10 0.08 3.29 8.80
C TYR A 10 -0.95 2.17 8.64
N LEU A 11 -0.49 0.98 8.26
CA LEU A 11 -1.36 -0.18 8.09
C LEU A 11 -1.94 -0.66 9.42
N GLN A 12 -1.16 -0.60 10.49
CA GLN A 12 -1.61 -0.97 11.83
C GLN A 12 -2.71 -0.06 12.35
N SER A 13 -2.71 1.19 11.92
CA SER A 13 -3.75 2.15 12.32
C SER A 13 -5.06 1.96 11.57
N GLY A 14 -5.14 0.95 10.69
CA GLY A 14 -6.31 0.68 9.89
C GLY A 14 -6.31 1.37 8.54
N GLY A 15 -5.19 1.96 8.16
CA GLY A 15 -5.05 2.63 6.87
C GLY A 15 -4.93 1.66 5.71
N ARG A 16 -5.36 2.10 4.56
CA ARG A 16 -5.20 1.37 3.30
C ARG A 16 -4.22 2.13 2.41
N LEU A 17 -3.34 1.39 1.75
CA LEU A 17 -2.22 1.99 1.04
C LEU A 17 -2.13 1.48 -0.39
N THR A 18 -2.02 2.42 -1.34
CA THR A 18 -1.74 2.12 -2.73
C THR A 18 -0.33 2.59 -3.07
N VAL A 19 0.19 2.19 -4.23
CA VAL A 19 1.51 2.65 -4.70
C VAL A 19 1.54 4.19 -4.79
N ASN A 20 0.50 4.78 -5.35
CA ASN A 20 0.42 6.25 -5.47
C ASN A 20 0.40 6.92 -4.10
N LYS A 21 -0.38 6.37 -3.17
CA LYS A 21 -0.49 6.90 -1.82
C LYS A 21 0.83 6.78 -1.06
N ALA A 22 1.53 5.65 -1.23
CA ALA A 22 2.83 5.44 -0.63
C ALA A 22 3.86 6.44 -1.15
N GLN A 23 3.83 6.72 -2.44
CA GLN A 23 4.71 7.71 -3.04
C GLN A 23 4.45 9.11 -2.50
N ARG A 24 3.19 9.46 -2.32
CA ARG A 24 2.80 10.76 -1.74
C ARG A 24 3.18 10.91 -0.28
N LEU A 25 2.86 9.90 0.53
CA LEU A 25 3.00 9.99 1.99
C LEU A 25 4.40 9.66 2.46
N PHE A 26 5.06 8.72 1.81
CA PHE A 26 6.34 8.17 2.27
C PHE A 26 7.46 8.34 1.26
N HIS A 27 7.17 8.97 0.13
CA HIS A 27 8.14 9.21 -0.94
C HIS A 27 8.86 7.93 -1.40
N THR A 28 8.13 6.82 -1.45
CA THR A 28 8.70 5.54 -1.86
C THR A 28 7.98 4.99 -3.10
N THR A 29 8.77 4.46 -4.03
CA THR A 29 8.26 3.74 -5.20
C THR A 29 8.38 2.22 -5.01
N GLU A 30 8.89 1.78 -3.86
CA GLU A 30 9.19 0.37 -3.59
C GLU A 30 8.18 -0.27 -2.64
N LEU A 31 6.93 0.15 -2.70
CA LEU A 31 5.89 -0.38 -1.81
C LEU A 31 5.80 -1.90 -1.88
N ARG A 32 5.88 -2.49 -3.07
CA ARG A 32 5.77 -3.93 -3.25
C ARG A 32 6.87 -4.68 -2.49
N LYS A 33 8.09 -4.15 -2.51
CA LYS A 33 9.22 -4.75 -1.77
C LYS A 33 8.96 -4.70 -0.27
N VAL A 34 8.47 -3.56 0.21
CA VAL A 34 8.14 -3.39 1.62
C VAL A 34 7.05 -4.38 2.04
N ILE A 35 6.00 -4.49 1.25
CA ILE A 35 4.89 -5.42 1.53
C ILE A 35 5.40 -6.86 1.56
N SER A 36 6.27 -7.24 0.62
CA SER A 36 6.86 -8.57 0.58
C SER A 36 7.67 -8.87 1.85
N ARG A 37 8.47 -7.91 2.29
CA ARG A 37 9.28 -8.05 3.51
C ARG A 37 8.41 -8.18 4.76
N LEU A 38 7.36 -7.39 4.84
CA LEU A 38 6.42 -7.44 5.97
C LEU A 38 5.70 -8.79 6.02
N ARG A 39 5.31 -9.32 4.87
CA ARG A 39 4.69 -10.65 4.80
C ARG A 39 5.64 -11.74 5.26
N LYS A 40 6.90 -11.65 4.91
CA LYS A 40 7.93 -12.60 5.36
C LYS A 40 8.14 -12.54 6.87
N SER A 41 7.92 -11.37 7.45
CA SER A 41 8.02 -11.18 8.90
C SER A 41 6.79 -11.67 9.67
N GLY A 42 5.77 -12.16 8.97
CA GLY A 42 4.58 -12.73 9.58
C GLY A 42 3.36 -11.81 9.60
N TRP A 43 3.43 -10.64 8.99
CA TRP A 43 2.30 -9.73 8.92
C TRP A 43 1.30 -10.17 7.86
N ALA A 44 0.03 -10.26 8.23
CA ALA A 44 -1.05 -10.67 7.32
C ALA A 44 -1.53 -9.47 6.50
N ILE A 45 -0.76 -9.14 5.48
CA ILE A 45 -1.09 -8.02 4.60
C ILE A 45 -1.88 -8.52 3.41
N CYS A 46 -3.08 -8.01 3.25
CA CYS A 46 -3.98 -8.34 2.16
C CYS A 46 -3.90 -7.28 1.06
N SER A 47 -4.30 -7.66 -0.13
CA SER A 47 -4.42 -6.72 -1.23
C SER A 47 -5.76 -6.87 -1.92
N ASP A 48 -6.43 -5.76 -2.19
CA ASP A 48 -7.66 -5.70 -2.97
C ASP A 48 -7.37 -5.02 -4.29
N ARG A 49 -7.89 -5.58 -5.37
CA ARG A 49 -7.83 -4.93 -6.67
C ARG A 49 -8.97 -3.93 -6.76
N ARG A 50 -8.63 -2.67 -7.02
CA ARG A 50 -9.61 -1.60 -7.17
C ARG A 50 -9.61 -1.06 -8.58
N ASN A 51 -10.80 -0.73 -9.08
CA ASN A 51 -10.97 -0.05 -10.36
C ASN A 51 -11.45 1.37 -10.09
N ASP A 52 -10.87 2.33 -10.77
CA ASP A 52 -11.28 3.72 -10.65
C ASP A 52 -11.24 4.36 -12.04
N LYS A 53 -11.81 5.54 -12.15
CA LYS A 53 -11.76 6.34 -13.36
C LYS A 53 -11.03 7.64 -13.06
N THR A 54 -10.13 8.02 -13.96
CA THR A 54 -9.50 9.32 -13.90
C THR A 54 -10.49 10.39 -14.41
N GLU A 55 -10.14 11.65 -14.25
CA GLU A 55 -10.98 12.76 -14.69
C GLU A 55 -11.23 12.74 -16.20
N ASP A 56 -10.30 12.19 -16.98
CA ASP A 56 -10.44 12.03 -18.43
C ASP A 56 -11.24 10.79 -18.82
N GLY A 57 -11.78 10.06 -17.86
CA GLY A 57 -12.59 8.87 -18.13
C GLY A 57 -11.81 7.60 -18.38
N ARG A 58 -10.51 7.60 -18.16
CA ARG A 58 -9.68 6.40 -18.30
C ARG A 58 -9.88 5.47 -17.11
N LYS A 59 -10.02 4.19 -17.39
CA LYS A 59 -10.08 3.18 -16.35
C LYS A 59 -8.67 2.88 -15.85
N VAL A 60 -8.48 2.97 -14.54
CA VAL A 60 -7.22 2.59 -13.90
C VAL A 60 -7.49 1.48 -12.91
N THR A 61 -6.54 0.54 -12.83
CA THR A 61 -6.62 -0.56 -11.88
C THR A 61 -5.40 -0.48 -10.97
N PHE A 62 -5.62 -0.62 -9.67
CA PHE A 62 -4.54 -0.57 -8.70
C PHE A 62 -4.81 -1.53 -7.56
N ASN A 63 -3.76 -1.94 -6.86
CA ASN A 63 -3.86 -2.76 -5.67
C ASN A 63 -3.83 -1.88 -4.43
N GLU A 64 -4.76 -2.12 -3.52
CA GLU A 64 -4.84 -1.44 -2.25
C GLU A 64 -4.46 -2.43 -1.16
N TYR A 65 -3.40 -2.12 -0.42
CA TYR A 65 -2.88 -2.98 0.64
C TYR A 65 -3.42 -2.56 1.98
N TYR A 66 -3.75 -3.55 2.81
CA TYR A 66 -4.24 -3.31 4.17
C TYR A 66 -3.84 -4.47 5.08
N LEU A 67 -3.79 -4.21 6.37
CA LEU A 67 -3.47 -5.23 7.35
C LEU A 67 -4.76 -5.94 7.78
N GLN A 68 -4.76 -7.25 7.66
CA GLN A 68 -5.90 -8.05 8.12
C GLN A 68 -5.90 -8.10 9.64
N ARG A 69 -7.04 -7.81 10.24
CA ARG A 69 -7.22 -7.87 11.68
C ARG A 69 -8.00 -9.10 12.09
#